data_655c887008cf6af5a021a919c5257846
#
_entry.id   655c887008cf6af5a021a919c5257846
#
_cell.length_a   1.000
_cell.length_b   1.000
_cell.length_c   1.000
_cell.angle_alpha   90.00
_cell.angle_beta   90.00
_cell.angle_gamma   90.00
#
_symmetry.space_group_name_H-M   'P 1'
#
loop_
_entity.id
_entity.type
_entity.pdbx_description
1 polymer ?
#
loop_
_entity_poly.entity_id
_entity_poly.type
_entity_poly.pdbx_seq_one_letter_code
_entity_poly.pdbx_strand_id
1 'polypeptide(L)'
;MQQLRSTVVFVEGASDRAALLKLAERRGRDLTAEGVDVVAIGGAHALRRFVASLDGHDVKLAGLCDAGESHEFTRILEHVYVCDPDLEYELIRALGSDRLLELIEENGELHSFRTLQKQPAQRTRTLEQQLRLFLHNRKIRYAPILVDALDLAKVPRPLDELLAALGAPPA
;
A
#
# COMPACT_ATOMS: atom_id res chain seq x y z
N MET A 1 -15.69 -8.54 30.37
CA MET A 1 -14.82 -8.79 29.19
C MET A 1 -15.11 -7.70 28.17
N GLN A 2 -14.17 -6.80 28.00
CA GLN A 2 -14.25 -5.81 26.94
C GLN A 2 -14.08 -6.57 25.62
N GLN A 3 -15.12 -6.57 24.80
CA GLN A 3 -15.08 -7.12 23.47
C GLN A 3 -14.01 -6.34 22.71
N LEU A 4 -12.93 -7.01 22.33
CA LEU A 4 -11.90 -6.42 21.47
C LEU A 4 -12.61 -5.96 20.19
N ARG A 5 -12.73 -4.64 20.01
CA ARG A 5 -13.28 -4.08 18.78
C ARG A 5 -12.34 -4.46 17.67
N SER A 6 -12.74 -5.37 16.80
CA SER A 6 -11.98 -5.68 15.61
C SER A 6 -12.06 -4.53 14.62
N THR A 7 -10.98 -4.30 13.91
CA THR A 7 -10.91 -3.32 12.83
C THR A 7 -10.64 -4.06 11.53
N VAL A 8 -11.36 -3.72 10.48
CA VAL A 8 -11.09 -4.25 9.13
C VAL A 8 -10.63 -3.10 8.24
N VAL A 9 -9.47 -3.27 7.65
CA VAL A 9 -8.90 -2.36 6.67
C VAL A 9 -9.01 -2.99 5.29
N PHE A 10 -9.75 -2.35 4.41
CA PHE A 10 -9.87 -2.78 3.02
C PHE A 10 -8.81 -2.09 2.17
N VAL A 11 -8.07 -2.88 1.41
CA VAL A 11 -7.10 -2.41 0.43
C VAL A 11 -7.43 -3.01 -0.94
N GLU A 12 -6.98 -2.39 -2.02
CA GLU A 12 -7.32 -2.86 -3.37
C GLU A 12 -6.65 -4.18 -3.70
N GLY A 13 -5.36 -4.30 -3.41
CA GLY A 13 -4.58 -5.45 -3.82
C GLY A 13 -3.59 -5.98 -2.79
N ALA A 14 -2.95 -7.09 -3.14
CA ALA A 14 -1.97 -7.77 -2.31
C ALA A 14 -0.72 -6.90 -2.05
N SER A 15 -0.35 -6.02 -2.99
CA SER A 15 0.78 -5.10 -2.83
C SER A 15 0.51 -4.04 -1.76
N ASP A 16 -0.71 -3.49 -1.73
CA ASP A 16 -1.11 -2.50 -0.72
C ASP A 16 -1.14 -3.13 0.67
N ARG A 17 -1.68 -4.36 0.74
CA ARG A 17 -1.67 -5.14 1.97
C ARG A 17 -0.25 -5.39 2.47
N ALA A 18 0.64 -5.82 1.61
CA ALA A 18 2.04 -6.09 1.95
C ALA A 18 2.76 -4.81 2.42
N ALA A 19 2.50 -3.67 1.78
CA ALA A 19 3.06 -2.38 2.16
C ALA A 19 2.59 -1.95 3.57
N LEU A 20 1.30 -2.04 3.86
CA LEU A 20 0.75 -1.67 5.16
C LEU A 20 1.28 -2.56 6.29
N LEU A 21 1.31 -3.87 6.08
CA LEU A 21 1.84 -4.83 7.05
C LEU A 21 3.33 -4.60 7.31
N LYS A 22 4.11 -4.30 6.27
CA LYS A 22 5.53 -4.00 6.40
C LYS A 22 5.79 -2.70 7.16
N LEU A 23 5.00 -1.66 6.92
CA LEU A 23 5.11 -0.43 7.69
C LEU A 23 4.78 -0.65 9.17
N ALA A 24 3.73 -1.40 9.46
CA ALA A 24 3.37 -1.76 10.83
C ALA A 24 4.50 -2.51 11.53
N GLU A 25 5.07 -3.52 10.88
CA GLU A 25 6.24 -4.27 11.38
C GLU A 25 7.42 -3.35 11.69
N ARG A 26 7.77 -2.44 10.79
CA ARG A 26 8.86 -1.47 10.99
C ARG A 26 8.61 -0.53 12.18
N ARG A 27 7.37 -0.30 12.52
CA ARG A 27 6.94 0.49 13.70
C ARG A 27 6.70 -0.36 14.95
N GLY A 28 7.12 -1.62 14.92
CA GLY A 28 7.00 -2.54 16.05
C GLY A 28 5.56 -2.98 16.36
N ARG A 29 4.67 -2.94 15.35
CA ARG A 29 3.26 -3.30 15.48
C ARG A 29 2.94 -4.61 14.77
N ASP A 30 2.16 -5.45 15.41
CA ASP A 30 1.54 -6.63 14.83
C ASP A 30 0.02 -6.39 14.71
N LEU A 31 -0.43 -5.99 13.55
CA LEU A 31 -1.83 -5.63 13.31
C LEU A 31 -2.78 -6.78 13.57
N THR A 32 -2.37 -8.01 13.28
CA THR A 32 -3.19 -9.21 13.56
C THR A 32 -3.36 -9.40 15.06
N ALA A 33 -2.27 -9.29 15.83
CA ALA A 33 -2.32 -9.38 17.30
C ALA A 33 -3.12 -8.21 17.92
N GLU A 34 -3.16 -7.07 17.25
CA GLU A 34 -3.96 -5.89 17.66
C GLU A 34 -5.46 -6.00 17.26
N GLY A 35 -5.88 -7.09 16.64
CA GLY A 35 -7.26 -7.30 16.19
C GLY A 35 -7.62 -6.51 14.92
N VAL A 36 -6.62 -6.21 14.09
CA VAL A 36 -6.80 -5.54 12.80
C VAL A 36 -6.63 -6.55 11.67
N ASP A 37 -7.66 -6.70 10.88
CA ASP A 37 -7.63 -7.48 9.64
C ASP A 37 -7.39 -6.57 8.44
N VAL A 38 -6.40 -6.91 7.61
CA VAL A 38 -6.14 -6.21 6.35
C VAL A 38 -6.58 -7.09 5.18
N VAL A 39 -7.63 -6.69 4.50
CA VAL A 39 -8.29 -7.47 3.45
C VAL A 39 -8.06 -6.85 2.07
N ALA A 40 -7.40 -7.59 1.19
CA ALA A 40 -7.27 -7.22 -0.22
C ALA A 40 -8.53 -7.66 -0.97
N ILE A 41 -9.31 -6.70 -1.47
CA ILE A 41 -10.64 -6.95 -2.04
C ILE A 41 -10.63 -7.21 -3.55
N GLY A 42 -9.54 -6.92 -4.25
CA GLY A 42 -9.42 -7.09 -5.70
C GLY A 42 -10.22 -6.09 -6.55
N GLY A 43 -10.70 -4.99 -5.93
CA GLY A 43 -11.41 -3.90 -6.60
C GLY A 43 -12.65 -3.44 -5.84
N ALA A 44 -13.11 -2.22 -6.13
CA ALA A 44 -14.18 -1.55 -5.39
C ALA A 44 -15.54 -2.27 -5.43
N HIS A 45 -15.80 -3.04 -6.50
CA HIS A 45 -17.07 -3.81 -6.60
C HIS A 45 -17.20 -4.88 -5.51
N ALA A 46 -16.10 -5.45 -5.04
CA ALA A 46 -16.12 -6.42 -3.96
C ALA A 46 -16.31 -5.78 -2.58
N LEU A 47 -15.95 -4.50 -2.42
CA LEU A 47 -16.02 -3.79 -1.14
C LEU A 47 -17.41 -3.82 -0.53
N ARG A 48 -18.43 -3.50 -1.32
CA ARG A 48 -19.82 -3.47 -0.85
C ARG A 48 -20.29 -4.82 -0.32
N ARG A 49 -19.86 -5.91 -0.96
CA ARG A 49 -20.21 -7.28 -0.54
C ARG A 49 -19.51 -7.64 0.77
N PHE A 50 -18.25 -7.26 0.92
CA PHE A 50 -17.50 -7.48 2.17
C PHE A 50 -18.12 -6.69 3.33
N VAL A 51 -18.41 -5.42 3.13
CA VAL A 51 -19.04 -4.58 4.16
C VAL A 51 -20.39 -5.15 4.58
N ALA A 52 -21.23 -5.54 3.63
CA ALA A 52 -22.52 -6.16 3.92
C ALA A 52 -22.39 -7.47 4.72
N SER A 53 -21.31 -8.24 4.53
CA SER A 53 -21.07 -9.46 5.32
C SER A 53 -20.69 -9.19 6.77
N LEU A 54 -20.34 -7.95 7.10
CA LEU A 54 -19.96 -7.51 8.45
C LEU A 54 -21.10 -6.81 9.19
N ASP A 55 -22.27 -6.68 8.55
CA ASP A 55 -23.45 -6.07 9.16
C ASP A 55 -23.83 -6.79 10.47
N GLY A 56 -24.10 -5.99 11.51
CA GLY A 56 -24.43 -6.49 12.85
C GLY A 56 -23.21 -6.79 13.74
N HIS A 57 -22.00 -6.62 13.25
CA HIS A 57 -20.79 -6.73 14.04
C HIS A 57 -20.28 -5.35 14.47
N ASP A 58 -19.81 -5.21 15.71
CA ASP A 58 -19.18 -3.96 16.21
C ASP A 58 -17.72 -3.92 15.71
N VAL A 59 -17.56 -3.58 14.42
CA VAL A 59 -16.27 -3.56 13.72
C VAL A 59 -16.02 -2.17 13.17
N LYS A 60 -14.80 -1.63 13.39
CA LYS A 60 -14.35 -0.41 12.72
C LYS A 60 -13.91 -0.73 11.30
N LEU A 61 -14.32 0.09 10.35
CA LEU A 61 -13.98 -0.08 8.94
C LEU A 61 -13.14 1.09 8.45
N ALA A 62 -12.07 0.79 7.73
CA ALA A 62 -11.25 1.77 7.03
C ALA A 62 -10.85 1.26 5.64
N GLY A 63 -10.47 2.15 4.75
CA GLY A 63 -10.02 1.80 3.41
C GLY A 63 -8.76 2.56 3.00
N LEU A 64 -7.91 1.88 2.24
CA LEU A 64 -6.79 2.47 1.50
C LEU A 64 -7.02 2.18 0.02
N CYS A 65 -7.06 3.21 -0.80
CA CYS A 65 -7.34 3.06 -2.23
C CYS A 65 -6.56 4.05 -3.08
N ASP A 66 -6.50 3.75 -4.37
CA ASP A 66 -5.97 4.65 -5.37
C ASP A 66 -6.97 5.77 -5.70
N ALA A 67 -6.49 6.89 -6.22
CA ALA A 67 -7.32 8.04 -6.54
C ALA A 67 -8.47 7.68 -7.49
N GLY A 68 -8.24 6.76 -8.44
CA GLY A 68 -9.27 6.29 -9.38
C GLY A 68 -10.44 5.56 -8.73
N GLU A 69 -10.22 4.92 -7.57
CA GLU A 69 -11.24 4.14 -6.84
C GLU A 69 -11.85 4.92 -5.66
N SER A 70 -11.34 6.12 -5.37
CA SER A 70 -11.70 6.90 -4.17
C SER A 70 -13.19 7.17 -4.05
N HIS A 71 -13.87 7.44 -5.17
CA HIS A 71 -15.32 7.71 -5.19
C HIS A 71 -16.14 6.52 -4.67
N GLU A 72 -15.81 5.30 -5.11
CA GLU A 72 -16.51 4.10 -4.66
C GLU A 72 -16.22 3.79 -3.19
N PHE A 73 -14.98 3.94 -2.76
CA PHE A 73 -14.60 3.73 -1.36
C PHE A 73 -15.31 4.70 -0.42
N THR A 74 -15.30 6.00 -0.74
CA THR A 74 -15.93 7.05 0.10
C THR A 74 -17.46 6.98 0.15
N ARG A 75 -18.10 6.34 -0.81
CA ARG A 75 -19.55 6.08 -0.75
C ARG A 75 -19.94 4.95 0.21
N ILE A 76 -18.98 4.09 0.57
CA ILE A 76 -19.22 2.88 1.34
C ILE A 76 -18.60 2.98 2.73
N LEU A 77 -17.42 3.60 2.84
CA LEU A 77 -16.64 3.71 4.07
C LEU A 77 -16.56 5.17 4.54
N GLU A 78 -16.61 5.37 5.84
CA GLU A 78 -16.42 6.69 6.46
C GLU A 78 -14.96 7.12 6.49
N HIS A 79 -14.05 6.17 6.71
CA HIS A 79 -12.62 6.43 6.84
C HIS A 79 -11.88 5.85 5.63
N VAL A 80 -11.50 6.72 4.71
CA VAL A 80 -10.78 6.35 3.48
C VAL A 80 -9.52 7.17 3.32
N TYR A 81 -8.42 6.50 3.05
CA TYR A 81 -7.11 7.07 2.79
C TYR A 81 -6.77 6.86 1.32
N VAL A 82 -6.53 7.95 0.61
CA VAL A 82 -6.40 7.93 -0.86
C VAL A 82 -4.96 8.19 -1.26
N CYS A 83 -4.39 7.26 -2.02
CA CYS A 83 -3.08 7.40 -2.66
C CYS A 83 -3.23 8.06 -4.04
N ASP A 84 -2.40 9.04 -4.36
CA ASP A 84 -2.52 9.81 -5.60
C ASP A 84 -1.24 9.74 -6.46
N PRO A 85 -1.31 9.15 -7.64
CA PRO A 85 -2.43 8.42 -8.26
C PRO A 85 -2.67 7.03 -7.64
N ASP A 86 -1.65 6.41 -7.09
CA ASP A 86 -1.64 5.10 -6.45
C ASP A 86 -0.50 4.98 -5.42
N LEU A 87 -0.53 3.95 -4.58
CA LEU A 87 0.47 3.74 -3.54
C LEU A 87 1.87 3.50 -4.10
N GLU A 88 1.99 2.76 -5.20
CA GLU A 88 3.28 2.50 -5.84
C GLU A 88 3.97 3.80 -6.25
N TYR A 89 3.23 4.72 -6.88
CA TYR A 89 3.77 6.01 -7.27
C TYR A 89 4.22 6.86 -6.07
N GLU A 90 3.44 6.85 -5.00
CA GLU A 90 3.80 7.57 -3.78
C GLU A 90 5.04 6.99 -3.10
N LEU A 91 5.22 5.66 -3.09
CA LEU A 91 6.43 5.01 -2.60
C LEU A 91 7.66 5.36 -3.46
N ILE A 92 7.52 5.32 -4.78
CA ILE A 92 8.56 5.71 -5.74
C ILE A 92 8.99 7.16 -5.49
N ARG A 93 8.03 8.07 -5.34
CA ARG A 93 8.29 9.49 -5.08
C ARG A 93 8.96 9.73 -3.73
N ALA A 94 8.57 9.00 -2.70
CA ALA A 94 9.14 9.12 -1.37
C ALA A 94 10.59 8.63 -1.30
N LEU A 95 10.94 7.58 -2.05
CA LEU A 95 12.29 7.02 -2.12
C LEU A 95 13.22 7.79 -3.04
N GLY A 96 12.71 8.25 -4.19
CA GLY A 96 13.48 8.82 -5.27
C GLY A 96 14.17 7.78 -6.17
N SER A 97 14.50 8.21 -7.38
CA SER A 97 15.00 7.32 -8.44
C SER A 97 16.34 6.66 -8.10
N ASP A 98 17.24 7.36 -7.43
CA ASP A 98 18.57 6.83 -7.11
C ASP A 98 18.46 5.65 -6.12
N ARG A 99 17.67 5.82 -5.05
CA ARG A 99 17.45 4.74 -4.08
C ARG A 99 16.73 3.54 -4.71
N LEU A 100 15.80 3.80 -5.62
CA LEU A 100 15.13 2.72 -6.37
C LEU A 100 16.09 1.92 -7.24
N LEU A 101 17.02 2.58 -7.93
CA LEU A 101 18.04 1.89 -8.72
C LEU A 101 18.93 1.01 -7.85
N GLU A 102 19.34 1.50 -6.68
CA GLU A 102 20.09 0.70 -5.70
C GLU A 102 19.29 -0.53 -5.26
N LEU A 103 18.01 -0.38 -4.93
CA LEU A 103 17.17 -1.50 -4.53
C LEU A 103 16.98 -2.53 -5.66
N ILE A 104 16.83 -2.09 -6.89
CA ILE A 104 16.75 -2.97 -8.07
C ILE A 104 18.07 -3.75 -8.22
N GLU A 105 19.21 -3.10 -8.02
CA GLU A 105 20.53 -3.73 -8.06
C GLU A 105 20.70 -4.72 -6.89
N GLU A 106 20.39 -4.32 -5.67
CA GLU A 106 20.43 -5.17 -4.47
C GLU A 106 19.59 -6.44 -4.64
N ASN A 107 18.49 -6.36 -5.39
CA ASN A 107 17.61 -7.49 -5.70
C ASN A 107 18.00 -8.27 -6.97
N GLY A 108 19.14 -7.95 -7.59
CA GLY A 108 19.68 -8.67 -8.75
C GLY A 108 18.94 -8.40 -10.06
N GLU A 109 18.14 -7.34 -10.14
CA GLU A 109 17.30 -7.05 -11.31
C GLU A 109 17.76 -5.86 -12.16
N LEU A 110 18.92 -5.27 -11.86
CA LEU A 110 19.43 -4.11 -12.61
C LEU A 110 19.61 -4.43 -14.10
N HIS A 111 20.08 -5.63 -14.43
CA HIS A 111 20.22 -6.05 -15.84
C HIS A 111 18.85 -6.06 -16.56
N SER A 112 17.81 -6.60 -15.91
CA SER A 112 16.45 -6.61 -16.47
C SER A 112 15.93 -5.19 -16.67
N PHE A 113 16.17 -4.29 -15.72
CA PHE A 113 15.79 -2.89 -15.85
C PHE A 113 16.55 -2.20 -17.01
N ARG A 114 17.85 -2.42 -17.15
CA ARG A 114 18.65 -1.89 -18.26
C ARG A 114 18.17 -2.42 -19.62
N THR A 115 17.71 -3.66 -19.67
CA THR A 115 17.10 -4.24 -20.87
C THR A 115 15.80 -3.53 -21.23
N LEU A 116 14.93 -3.25 -20.25
CA LEU A 116 13.74 -2.44 -20.45
C LEU A 116 14.08 -1.08 -21.05
N GLN A 117 15.07 -0.38 -20.49
CA GLN A 117 15.49 0.96 -20.93
C GLN A 117 15.94 1.01 -22.41
N LYS A 118 16.46 -0.09 -22.93
CA LYS A 118 16.90 -0.19 -24.33
C LYS A 118 15.78 -0.28 -25.33
N GLN A 119 14.56 -0.58 -24.88
CA GLN A 119 13.40 -0.69 -25.78
C GLN A 119 13.07 0.68 -26.40
N PRO A 120 12.75 0.75 -27.71
CA PRO A 120 12.45 2.01 -28.39
C PRO A 120 11.37 2.84 -27.71
N ALA A 121 10.32 2.20 -27.19
CA ALA A 121 9.22 2.86 -26.47
C ALA A 121 9.65 3.58 -25.17
N GLN A 122 10.83 3.29 -24.63
CA GLN A 122 11.34 3.91 -23.41
C GLN A 122 12.12 5.20 -23.66
N ARG A 123 12.51 5.48 -24.91
CA ARG A 123 13.38 6.63 -25.25
C ARG A 123 12.79 8.00 -24.90
N THR A 124 11.47 8.11 -24.90
CA THR A 124 10.75 9.35 -24.59
C THR A 124 10.26 9.43 -23.13
N ARG A 125 10.49 8.39 -22.35
CA ARG A 125 10.05 8.32 -20.95
C ARG A 125 11.13 8.82 -20.01
N THR A 126 10.72 9.50 -18.94
CA THR A 126 11.61 9.85 -17.83
C THR A 126 12.05 8.59 -17.08
N LEU A 127 13.14 8.70 -16.33
CA LEU A 127 13.63 7.60 -15.47
C LEU A 127 12.54 7.13 -14.51
N GLU A 128 11.79 8.04 -13.90
CA GLU A 128 10.69 7.72 -12.98
C GLU A 128 9.59 6.91 -13.67
N GLN A 129 9.20 7.31 -14.89
CA GLN A 129 8.22 6.57 -15.68
C GLN A 129 8.70 5.17 -16.06
N GLN A 130 9.98 5.02 -16.36
CA GLN A 130 10.59 3.72 -16.65
C GLN A 130 10.64 2.82 -15.41
N LEU A 131 11.00 3.38 -14.26
CA LEU A 131 11.01 2.67 -12.97
C LEU A 131 9.59 2.22 -12.60
N ARG A 132 8.61 3.09 -12.73
CA ARG A 132 7.21 2.76 -12.50
C ARG A 132 6.73 1.60 -13.38
N LEU A 133 7.03 1.65 -14.68
CA LEU A 133 6.71 0.57 -15.61
C LEU A 133 7.38 -0.75 -15.21
N PHE A 134 8.66 -0.69 -14.83
CA PHE A 134 9.42 -1.87 -14.40
C PHE A 134 8.83 -2.52 -13.16
N LEU A 135 8.44 -1.72 -12.17
CA LEU A 135 7.87 -2.20 -10.91
C LEU A 135 6.43 -2.67 -11.03
N HIS A 136 5.68 -2.19 -12.01
CA HIS A 136 4.26 -2.49 -12.15
C HIS A 136 3.93 -3.99 -12.11
N ASN A 137 4.69 -4.79 -12.84
CA ASN A 137 4.52 -6.25 -12.85
C ASN A 137 5.21 -6.97 -11.67
N ARG A 138 5.88 -6.22 -10.80
CA ARG A 138 6.66 -6.69 -9.65
C ARG A 138 6.14 -6.14 -8.32
N LYS A 139 5.02 -5.45 -8.33
CA LYS A 139 4.54 -4.65 -7.21
C LYS A 139 4.34 -5.44 -5.92
N ILE A 140 3.87 -6.68 -6.00
CA ILE A 140 3.67 -7.52 -4.81
C ILE A 140 5.01 -7.84 -4.15
N ARG A 141 6.04 -8.15 -4.94
CA ARG A 141 7.40 -8.40 -4.43
C ARG A 141 8.05 -7.15 -3.90
N TYR A 142 7.93 -6.03 -4.63
CA TYR A 142 8.63 -4.79 -4.29
C TYR A 142 7.94 -3.95 -3.22
N ALA A 143 6.63 -4.05 -3.04
CA ALA A 143 5.94 -3.22 -2.05
C ALA A 143 6.58 -3.31 -0.64
N PRO A 144 6.83 -4.48 -0.06
CA PRO A 144 7.51 -4.55 1.23
C PRO A 144 8.98 -4.10 1.15
N ILE A 145 9.68 -4.33 0.05
CA ILE A 145 11.08 -3.88 -0.16
C ILE A 145 11.15 -2.34 -0.15
N LEU A 146 10.24 -1.69 -0.88
CA LEU A 146 10.17 -0.23 -0.94
C LEU A 146 9.86 0.37 0.43
N VAL A 147 8.88 -0.20 1.13
CA VAL A 147 8.51 0.27 2.47
C VAL A 147 9.65 0.05 3.47
N ASP A 148 10.37 -1.07 3.36
CA ASP A 148 11.52 -1.35 4.23
C ASP A 148 12.67 -0.33 4.06
N ALA A 149 12.82 0.20 2.85
CA ALA A 149 13.85 1.18 2.52
C ALA A 149 13.45 2.65 2.83
N LEU A 150 12.18 2.91 3.16
CA LEU A 150 11.72 4.26 3.46
C LEU A 150 12.38 4.85 4.71
N ASP A 151 12.67 6.13 4.67
CA ASP A 151 12.81 6.93 5.88
C ASP A 151 11.43 7.03 6.56
N LEU A 152 11.32 6.57 7.81
CA LEU A 152 10.05 6.57 8.55
C LEU A 152 9.48 7.98 8.78
N ALA A 153 10.31 9.02 8.65
CA ALA A 153 9.86 10.42 8.66
C ALA A 153 9.25 10.88 7.32
N LYS A 154 9.39 10.08 6.26
CA LYS A 154 8.94 10.38 4.89
C LYS A 154 7.97 9.36 4.32
N VAL A 155 7.27 8.65 5.18
CA VAL A 155 6.22 7.71 4.75
C VAL A 155 5.12 8.44 3.99
N PRO A 156 4.62 7.90 2.87
CA PRO A 156 3.48 8.47 2.18
C PRO A 156 2.31 8.74 3.12
N ARG A 157 1.78 9.95 3.06
CA ARG A 157 0.76 10.45 3.99
C ARG A 157 -0.44 9.53 4.17
N PRO A 158 -1.07 8.97 3.09
CA PRO A 158 -2.23 8.10 3.28
C PRO A 158 -1.91 6.84 4.09
N LEU A 159 -0.74 6.25 3.84
CA LEU A 159 -0.28 5.06 4.55
C LEU A 159 0.05 5.37 6.01
N ASP A 160 0.69 6.51 6.26
CA ASP A 160 1.05 6.99 7.59
C ASP A 160 -0.19 7.30 8.44
N GLU A 161 -1.12 8.07 7.89
CA GLU A 161 -2.36 8.46 8.56
C GLU A 161 -3.26 7.25 8.83
N LEU A 162 -3.37 6.31 7.88
CA LEU A 162 -4.11 5.07 8.09
C LEU A 162 -3.54 4.30 9.29
N LEU A 163 -2.23 4.06 9.31
CA LEU A 163 -1.62 3.30 10.40
C LEU A 163 -1.78 4.01 11.75
N ALA A 164 -1.67 5.34 11.78
CA ALA A 164 -1.92 6.15 12.99
C ALA A 164 -3.37 6.05 13.47
N ALA A 165 -4.34 6.05 12.55
CA ALA A 165 -5.76 5.95 12.87
C ALA A 165 -6.18 4.59 13.43
N LEU A 166 -5.41 3.53 13.17
CA LEU A 166 -5.64 2.20 13.76
C LEU A 166 -5.35 2.15 15.26
N GLY A 167 -4.83 3.24 15.82
CA GLY A 167 -4.52 3.37 17.24
C GLY A 167 -3.16 2.82 17.62
N ALA A 168 -2.76 3.07 18.88
CA ALA A 168 -1.58 2.44 19.47
C ALA A 168 -1.93 0.98 19.87
N PRO A 169 -0.93 0.06 19.88
CA PRO A 169 -1.15 -1.27 20.39
C PRO A 169 -1.65 -1.20 21.83
N PRO A 170 -2.53 -2.12 22.27
CA PRO A 170 -2.87 -2.22 23.68
C PRO A 170 -1.59 -2.47 24.49
N ALA A 171 -1.47 -1.75 25.57
CA ALA A 171 -0.35 -1.88 26.52
C ALA A 171 -0.29 -3.29 27.11
#